data_5b5714c4a794a0b5d4ff5d8996ce85c5
#
_entry.id   5b5714c4a794a0b5d4ff5d8996ce85c5
#
_cell.length_a   1.000
_cell.length_b   1.000
_cell.length_c   1.000
_cell.angle_alpha   90.00
_cell.angle_beta   90.00
_cell.angle_gamma   90.00
#
_symmetry.space_group_name_H-M   'P 1'
#
loop_
_entity.id
_entity.type
_entity.pdbx_description
1 polymer ?
#
loop_
_entity_poly.entity_id
_entity_poly.type
_entity_poly.pdbx_seq_one_letter_code
_entity_poly.pdbx_strand_id
1 'polypeptide(L)'
;MDGRQPSSGMGSLPVHSVQVTTKDMEGLPDARGDGVRGILSSDYGIDVGQVKVTLGYLIKADLQPEELEKTVYDLFADPIIEHGTCSGNLLDSNEIFPEPPEATVQVGFKPGVTDNAGQAGLDGLTTLFPSLEEAQVATTRTYMFWGLPENTSAEQLSAPLHNPMIERCVVASKDECAQGDWQSLPFPDRPPADFAEPAIVDLEVSDEELLNISETGLLALNLEAVSYTHLTLPTSDLV
;
A
#
# COMPACT_ATOMS: atom_id res chain seq x y z
N MET A 1 27.10 10.18 22.80
CA MET A 1 26.73 11.57 22.48
C MET A 1 26.60 11.61 20.96
N ASP A 2 25.40 11.46 20.51
CA ASP A 2 25.08 11.38 19.08
C ASP A 2 25.07 12.81 18.51
N GLY A 3 25.99 13.08 17.58
CA GLY A 3 26.26 14.41 17.04
C GLY A 3 25.37 14.82 15.88
N ARG A 4 24.08 14.52 15.92
CA ARG A 4 23.13 15.05 14.93
C ARG A 4 23.00 16.56 15.09
N GLN A 5 23.47 17.32 14.11
CA GLN A 5 23.11 18.73 14.00
C GLN A 5 21.68 18.83 13.43
N PRO A 6 20.82 19.70 13.99
CA PRO A 6 19.50 19.91 13.41
C PRO A 6 19.67 20.48 11.99
N SER A 7 19.15 19.76 10.99
CA SER A 7 19.10 20.21 9.60
C SER A 7 18.15 21.40 9.49
N SER A 8 18.69 22.61 9.49
CA SER A 8 17.93 23.83 9.19
C SER A 8 17.67 23.94 7.69
N GLY A 9 16.57 23.37 7.24
CA GLY A 9 16.07 23.52 5.88
C GLY A 9 14.82 22.66 5.73
N MET A 10 13.68 23.26 5.41
CA MET A 10 12.42 22.57 5.04
C MET A 10 12.58 21.82 3.70
N GLY A 11 13.51 20.87 3.62
CA GLY A 11 13.61 19.89 2.57
C GLY A 11 12.72 18.70 2.96
N SER A 12 11.98 18.14 2.01
CA SER A 12 11.25 16.89 2.25
C SER A 12 12.24 15.81 2.69
N LEU A 13 11.89 15.05 3.74
CA LEU A 13 12.69 13.90 4.19
C LEU A 13 12.91 12.91 3.02
N PRO A 14 14.08 12.27 2.94
CA PRO A 14 14.32 11.24 1.95
C PRO A 14 13.36 10.06 2.13
N VAL A 15 13.02 9.42 1.02
CA VAL A 15 12.23 8.19 1.01
C VAL A 15 13.15 7.03 0.67
N HIS A 16 13.26 6.08 1.57
CA HIS A 16 13.99 4.83 1.41
C HIS A 16 13.02 3.69 1.11
N SER A 17 13.49 2.65 0.42
CA SER A 17 12.69 1.45 0.15
C SER A 17 13.38 0.25 0.76
N VAL A 18 12.65 -0.48 1.61
CA VAL A 18 13.04 -1.83 2.05
C VAL A 18 12.13 -2.81 1.35
N GLN A 19 12.69 -3.85 0.75
CA GLN A 19 11.94 -4.89 0.05
C GLN A 19 12.27 -6.25 0.65
N VAL A 20 11.25 -7.09 0.82
CA VAL A 20 11.35 -8.40 1.47
C VAL A 20 10.60 -9.44 0.65
N THR A 21 11.23 -10.57 0.33
CA THR A 21 10.61 -11.70 -0.37
C THR A 21 11.00 -13.03 0.27
N THR A 22 10.14 -14.04 0.15
CA THR A 22 10.40 -15.39 0.65
C THR A 22 11.51 -16.06 -0.15
N LYS A 23 12.45 -16.71 0.53
CA LYS A 23 13.49 -17.54 -0.08
C LYS A 23 12.88 -18.79 -0.72
N ASP A 24 13.47 -19.22 -1.86
CA ASP A 24 13.21 -20.53 -2.42
C ASP A 24 14.05 -21.56 -1.66
N MET A 25 13.40 -22.30 -0.77
CA MET A 25 14.04 -23.35 0.04
C MET A 25 13.29 -24.66 -0.12
N GLU A 26 14.03 -25.76 -0.21
CA GLU A 26 13.44 -27.10 -0.26
C GLU A 26 12.59 -27.36 1.00
N GLY A 27 11.32 -27.72 0.81
CA GLY A 27 10.37 -27.95 1.89
C GLY A 27 9.71 -26.71 2.47
N LEU A 28 10.05 -25.49 1.99
CA LEU A 28 9.39 -24.24 2.37
C LEU A 28 8.48 -23.78 1.21
N PRO A 29 7.14 -23.92 1.33
CA PRO A 29 6.24 -23.41 0.30
C PRO A 29 6.19 -21.88 0.34
N ASP A 30 6.06 -21.26 -0.83
CA ASP A 30 5.76 -19.83 -0.91
C ASP A 30 4.25 -19.60 -0.69
N ALA A 31 3.84 -19.58 0.58
CA ALA A 31 2.44 -19.47 0.93
C ALA A 31 1.77 -18.19 0.38
N ARG A 32 2.53 -17.09 0.21
CA ARG A 32 2.01 -15.83 -0.36
C ARG A 32 1.75 -15.99 -1.86
N GLY A 33 2.73 -16.46 -2.60
CA GLY A 33 2.62 -16.70 -4.05
C GLY A 33 1.61 -17.77 -4.39
N ASP A 34 1.65 -18.90 -3.69
CA ASP A 34 0.71 -20.02 -3.90
C ASP A 34 -0.74 -19.61 -3.57
N GLY A 35 -0.96 -18.79 -2.55
CA GLY A 35 -2.28 -18.26 -2.23
C GLY A 35 -2.84 -17.39 -3.35
N VAL A 36 -2.03 -16.48 -3.90
CA VAL A 36 -2.44 -15.62 -5.03
C VAL A 36 -2.71 -16.47 -6.27
N ARG A 37 -1.84 -17.41 -6.58
CA ARG A 37 -2.02 -18.35 -7.71
C ARG A 37 -3.33 -19.12 -7.58
N GLY A 38 -3.64 -19.60 -6.38
CA GLY A 38 -4.90 -20.29 -6.10
C GLY A 38 -6.12 -19.43 -6.36
N ILE A 39 -6.13 -18.17 -5.90
CA ILE A 39 -7.24 -17.22 -6.13
C ILE A 39 -7.39 -16.92 -7.62
N LEU A 40 -6.30 -16.63 -8.33
CA LEU A 40 -6.34 -16.36 -9.77
C LEU A 40 -6.94 -17.54 -10.56
N SER A 41 -6.54 -18.76 -10.25
CA SER A 41 -7.06 -19.95 -10.92
C SER A 41 -8.52 -20.23 -10.55
N SER A 42 -8.87 -20.27 -9.24
CA SER A 42 -10.21 -20.69 -8.80
C SER A 42 -11.30 -19.65 -9.09
N ASP A 43 -11.01 -18.38 -8.87
CA ASP A 43 -12.03 -17.33 -8.87
C ASP A 43 -12.06 -16.55 -10.18
N TYR A 44 -10.93 -16.49 -10.90
CA TYR A 44 -10.78 -15.71 -12.13
C TYR A 44 -10.47 -16.55 -13.37
N GLY A 45 -10.17 -17.85 -13.21
CA GLY A 45 -9.86 -18.75 -14.33
C GLY A 45 -8.54 -18.41 -15.02
N ILE A 46 -7.60 -17.78 -14.32
CA ILE A 46 -6.29 -17.38 -14.82
C ILE A 46 -5.25 -18.34 -14.23
N ASP A 47 -4.81 -19.33 -15.01
CA ASP A 47 -3.81 -20.29 -14.59
C ASP A 47 -2.41 -19.74 -14.82
N VAL A 48 -1.74 -19.36 -13.73
CA VAL A 48 -0.38 -18.82 -13.73
C VAL A 48 0.61 -19.89 -13.29
N GLY A 49 1.77 -19.98 -13.94
CA GLY A 49 2.80 -20.96 -13.61
C GLY A 49 3.41 -20.72 -12.23
N GLN A 50 3.87 -19.51 -11.98
CA GLN A 50 4.46 -19.10 -10.69
C GLN A 50 4.06 -17.69 -10.33
N VAL A 51 3.86 -17.44 -9.04
CA VAL A 51 3.69 -16.11 -8.46
C VAL A 51 4.67 -15.95 -7.31
N LYS A 52 5.35 -14.83 -7.26
CA LYS A 52 6.13 -14.39 -6.08
C LYS A 52 5.58 -13.09 -5.56
N VAL A 53 5.66 -12.90 -4.26
CA VAL A 53 5.19 -11.66 -3.60
C VAL A 53 6.34 -11.03 -2.83
N THR A 54 6.63 -9.78 -3.17
CA THR A 54 7.57 -8.94 -2.43
C THR A 54 6.78 -7.93 -1.61
N LEU A 55 7.05 -7.89 -0.31
CA LEU A 55 6.58 -6.82 0.58
C LEU A 55 7.54 -5.64 0.48
N GLY A 56 7.01 -4.44 0.32
CA GLY A 56 7.79 -3.20 0.29
C GLY A 56 7.41 -2.31 1.47
N TYR A 57 8.42 -1.68 2.06
CA TYR A 57 8.28 -0.66 3.09
C TYR A 57 8.93 0.62 2.58
N LEU A 58 8.13 1.63 2.31
CA LEU A 58 8.59 2.97 1.97
C LEU A 58 8.76 3.74 3.27
N ILE A 59 10.00 4.10 3.58
CA ILE A 59 10.38 4.75 4.84
C ILE A 59 10.77 6.19 4.52
N LYS A 60 9.99 7.14 4.98
CA LYS A 60 10.28 8.57 4.87
C LYS A 60 10.87 9.05 6.18
N ALA A 61 12.19 9.09 6.26
CA ALA A 61 12.95 9.41 7.46
C ALA A 61 14.40 9.79 7.12
N ASP A 62 15.06 10.52 8.01
CA ASP A 62 16.50 10.78 7.92
C ASP A 62 17.27 9.61 8.56
N LEU A 63 17.51 8.57 7.76
CA LEU A 63 18.27 7.38 8.16
C LEU A 63 19.63 7.35 7.47
N GLN A 64 20.67 7.01 8.23
CA GLN A 64 21.98 6.75 7.68
C GLN A 64 22.00 5.36 6.99
N PRO A 65 22.90 5.11 6.01
CA PRO A 65 22.95 3.83 5.32
C PRO A 65 23.04 2.62 6.25
N GLU A 66 23.85 2.70 7.31
CA GLU A 66 24.02 1.63 8.30
C GLU A 66 22.75 1.40 9.14
N GLU A 67 21.99 2.46 9.42
CA GLU A 67 20.71 2.37 10.12
C GLU A 67 19.66 1.71 9.20
N LEU A 68 19.69 2.06 7.92
CA LEU A 68 18.80 1.47 6.92
C LEU A 68 19.07 -0.02 6.69
N GLU A 69 20.36 -0.42 6.58
CA GLU A 69 20.74 -1.83 6.51
C GLU A 69 20.28 -2.61 7.74
N LYS A 70 20.40 -2.00 8.92
CA LYS A 70 19.96 -2.61 10.18
C LYS A 70 18.44 -2.83 10.19
N THR A 71 17.63 -1.91 9.65
CA THR A 71 16.15 -2.08 9.62
C THR A 71 15.73 -3.30 8.85
N VAL A 72 16.48 -3.73 7.84
CA VAL A 72 16.11 -4.86 6.98
C VAL A 72 15.88 -6.12 7.81
N TYR A 73 16.87 -6.53 8.61
CA TYR A 73 16.84 -7.80 9.32
C TYR A 73 16.51 -7.69 10.82
N ASP A 74 16.62 -6.50 11.40
CA ASP A 74 16.21 -6.30 12.80
C ASP A 74 14.71 -5.99 12.92
N LEU A 75 14.05 -5.60 11.80
CA LEU A 75 12.64 -5.19 11.84
C LEU A 75 11.77 -5.84 10.77
N PHE A 76 12.20 -5.90 9.50
CA PHE A 76 11.29 -6.19 8.40
C PHE A 76 11.43 -7.59 7.80
N ALA A 77 12.60 -8.21 7.80
CA ALA A 77 12.84 -9.50 7.18
C ALA A 77 13.35 -10.54 8.16
N ASP A 78 12.82 -11.76 8.09
CA ASP A 78 13.41 -12.91 8.77
C ASP A 78 14.62 -13.41 7.98
N PRO A 79 15.86 -13.32 8.54
CA PRO A 79 17.07 -13.70 7.81
C PRO A 79 17.15 -15.19 7.46
N ILE A 80 16.33 -16.04 8.09
CA ILE A 80 16.31 -17.48 7.84
C ILE A 80 15.51 -17.79 6.56
N ILE A 81 14.29 -17.23 6.45
CA ILE A 81 13.33 -17.60 5.42
C ILE A 81 13.07 -16.50 4.39
N GLU A 82 13.63 -15.31 4.56
CA GLU A 82 13.39 -14.18 3.67
C GLU A 82 14.70 -13.56 3.17
N HIS A 83 14.65 -13.03 1.95
CA HIS A 83 15.62 -12.08 1.42
C HIS A 83 15.09 -10.67 1.67
N GLY A 84 15.94 -9.79 2.18
CA GLY A 84 15.63 -8.38 2.35
C GLY A 84 16.71 -7.49 1.74
N THR A 85 16.32 -6.34 1.20
CA THR A 85 17.26 -5.31 0.73
C THR A 85 16.72 -3.91 1.00
N CYS A 86 17.64 -2.98 1.19
CA CYS A 86 17.36 -1.54 1.23
C CYS A 86 18.10 -0.79 0.11
N SER A 87 18.86 -1.48 -0.70
CA SER A 87 19.63 -0.92 -1.83
C SER A 87 19.15 -1.53 -3.14
N GLY A 88 18.69 -0.68 -4.05
CA GLY A 88 18.19 -1.12 -5.34
C GLY A 88 16.81 -1.78 -5.27
N ASN A 89 16.45 -2.49 -6.34
CA ASN A 89 15.23 -3.27 -6.42
C ASN A 89 15.60 -4.77 -6.36
N LEU A 90 14.87 -5.55 -5.56
CA LEU A 90 15.05 -7.00 -5.51
C LEU A 90 14.90 -7.65 -6.90
N LEU A 91 14.06 -7.07 -7.75
CA LEU A 91 13.85 -7.53 -9.12
C LEU A 91 15.11 -7.46 -9.99
N ASP A 92 16.06 -6.61 -9.65
CA ASP A 92 17.33 -6.48 -10.37
C ASP A 92 18.37 -7.55 -9.92
N SER A 93 18.02 -8.34 -8.91
CA SER A 93 18.90 -9.40 -8.39
C SER A 93 18.73 -10.71 -9.16
N ASN A 94 19.66 -10.99 -10.07
CA ASN A 94 19.71 -12.27 -10.79
C ASN A 94 19.94 -13.50 -9.89
N GLU A 95 20.38 -13.31 -8.66
CA GLU A 95 20.52 -14.40 -7.67
C GLU A 95 19.16 -14.80 -7.10
N ILE A 96 18.24 -13.84 -6.93
CA ILE A 96 16.92 -14.06 -6.36
C ILE A 96 15.91 -14.35 -7.46
N PHE A 97 16.00 -13.63 -8.58
CA PHE A 97 15.13 -13.78 -9.75
C PHE A 97 15.99 -13.99 -11.00
N PRO A 98 16.35 -15.27 -11.31
CA PRO A 98 17.20 -15.57 -12.46
C PRO A 98 16.60 -15.16 -13.81
N GLU A 99 15.28 -15.12 -13.88
CA GLU A 99 14.52 -14.70 -15.06
C GLU A 99 13.61 -13.54 -14.70
N PRO A 100 13.53 -12.50 -15.55
CA PRO A 100 12.59 -11.41 -15.32
C PRO A 100 11.16 -11.94 -15.37
N PRO A 101 10.25 -11.40 -14.54
CA PRO A 101 8.84 -11.80 -14.61
C PRO A 101 8.20 -11.36 -15.92
N GLU A 102 7.14 -12.06 -16.31
CA GLU A 102 6.35 -11.71 -17.51
C GLU A 102 5.36 -10.56 -17.26
N ALA A 103 5.02 -10.31 -16.02
CA ALA A 103 4.29 -9.13 -15.58
C ALA A 103 4.55 -8.88 -14.10
N THR A 104 4.37 -7.62 -13.69
CA THR A 104 4.30 -7.24 -12.28
C THR A 104 3.09 -6.38 -11.99
N VAL A 105 2.58 -6.51 -10.78
CA VAL A 105 1.54 -5.62 -10.22
C VAL A 105 2.01 -5.17 -8.86
N GLN A 106 2.29 -3.87 -8.70
CA GLN A 106 2.59 -3.30 -7.39
C GLN A 106 1.36 -2.57 -6.85
N VAL A 107 1.00 -2.86 -5.62
CA VAL A 107 -0.18 -2.33 -4.92
C VAL A 107 0.26 -1.60 -3.67
N GLY A 108 -0.35 -0.47 -3.38
CA GLY A 108 -0.14 0.29 -2.15
C GLY A 108 -1.36 1.15 -1.83
N PHE A 109 -1.47 1.61 -0.60
CA PHE A 109 -2.60 2.43 -0.19
C PHE A 109 -2.60 3.82 -0.85
N LYS A 110 -3.80 4.37 -1.05
CA LYS A 110 -3.98 5.76 -1.46
C LYS A 110 -3.58 6.72 -0.33
N PRO A 111 -3.19 7.96 -0.66
CA PRO A 111 -2.96 8.99 0.35
C PRO A 111 -4.16 9.15 1.29
N GLY A 112 -3.89 9.15 2.59
CA GLY A 112 -4.94 9.32 3.61
C GLY A 112 -5.64 8.06 4.08
N VAL A 113 -5.42 6.93 3.43
CA VAL A 113 -5.90 5.62 3.91
C VAL A 113 -5.00 5.14 5.05
N THR A 114 -5.61 4.52 6.08
CA THR A 114 -4.87 3.94 7.20
C THR A 114 -4.13 2.68 6.76
N ASP A 115 -2.82 2.68 6.94
CA ASP A 115 -1.93 1.55 6.70
C ASP A 115 -1.48 0.98 8.06
N ASN A 116 -2.18 -0.05 8.54
CA ASN A 116 -1.87 -0.66 9.84
C ASN A 116 -0.50 -1.35 9.87
N ALA A 117 -0.07 -1.95 8.76
CA ALA A 117 1.24 -2.58 8.67
C ALA A 117 2.36 -1.51 8.61
N GLY A 118 2.11 -0.41 7.90
CA GLY A 118 2.98 0.76 7.90
C GLY A 118 3.10 1.38 9.29
N GLN A 119 1.98 1.49 10.04
CA GLN A 119 2.01 1.98 11.42
C GLN A 119 2.82 1.06 12.34
N ALA A 120 2.62 -0.26 12.26
CA ALA A 120 3.42 -1.22 13.02
C ALA A 120 4.92 -1.15 12.67
N GLY A 121 5.24 -0.96 11.38
CA GLY A 121 6.61 -0.71 10.93
C GLY A 121 7.20 0.59 11.49
N LEU A 122 6.41 1.65 11.57
CA LEU A 122 6.80 2.91 12.19
C LEU A 122 7.08 2.76 13.69
N ASP A 123 6.21 2.06 14.42
CA ASP A 123 6.37 1.81 15.86
C ASP A 123 7.66 0.99 16.13
N GLY A 124 7.93 0.00 15.29
CA GLY A 124 9.18 -0.76 15.33
C GLY A 124 10.40 0.11 15.03
N LEU A 125 10.34 0.93 13.99
CA LEU A 125 11.41 1.82 13.56
C LEU A 125 11.77 2.85 14.65
N THR A 126 10.77 3.47 15.26
CA THR A 126 10.97 4.45 16.35
C THR A 126 11.45 3.79 17.63
N THR A 127 11.12 2.52 17.86
CA THR A 127 11.69 1.71 18.94
C THR A 127 13.17 1.41 18.69
N LEU A 128 13.52 1.08 17.45
CA LEU A 128 14.90 0.75 17.06
C LEU A 128 15.78 2.01 17.04
N PHE A 129 15.23 3.15 16.64
CA PHE A 129 15.90 4.45 16.55
C PHE A 129 15.10 5.55 17.26
N PRO A 130 15.18 5.66 18.59
CA PRO A 130 14.37 6.64 19.35
C PRO A 130 14.71 8.11 19.04
N SER A 131 15.80 8.36 18.34
CA SER A 131 16.22 9.72 17.92
C SER A 131 15.55 10.22 16.63
N LEU A 132 14.73 9.39 15.96
CA LEU A 132 13.99 9.82 14.80
C LEU A 132 12.80 10.70 15.22
N GLU A 133 12.85 11.99 14.85
CA GLU A 133 11.82 12.98 15.23
C GLU A 133 10.61 12.91 14.29
N GLU A 134 10.85 12.77 12.99
CA GLU A 134 9.81 12.72 11.97
C GLU A 134 10.04 11.52 11.06
N ALA A 135 9.28 10.46 11.26
CA ALA A 135 9.32 9.29 10.40
C ALA A 135 7.92 8.88 9.94
N GLN A 136 7.82 8.33 8.76
CA GLN A 136 6.60 7.76 8.23
C GLN A 136 6.95 6.46 7.51
N VAL A 137 6.07 5.47 7.62
CA VAL A 137 6.22 4.20 6.91
C VAL A 137 4.92 3.90 6.16
N ALA A 138 5.06 3.52 4.91
CA ALA A 138 3.95 3.04 4.09
C ALA A 138 4.31 1.69 3.47
N THR A 139 3.34 0.82 3.28
CA THR A 139 3.57 -0.51 2.73
C THR A 139 3.13 -0.64 1.29
N THR A 140 3.82 -1.51 0.57
CA THR A 140 3.46 -1.95 -0.77
C THR A 140 3.57 -3.46 -0.88
N ARG A 141 2.89 -4.04 -1.87
CA ARG A 141 3.00 -5.45 -2.25
C ARG A 141 3.26 -5.50 -3.74
N THR A 142 4.33 -6.18 -4.14
CA THR A 142 4.64 -6.39 -5.55
C THR A 142 4.43 -7.86 -5.87
N TYR A 143 3.52 -8.13 -6.77
CA TYR A 143 3.23 -9.45 -7.32
C TYR A 143 3.98 -9.61 -8.63
N MET A 144 4.70 -10.71 -8.77
CA MET A 144 5.50 -11.05 -9.95
C MET A 144 4.98 -12.36 -10.52
N PHE A 145 4.86 -12.43 -11.84
CA PHE A 145 4.21 -13.54 -12.53
C PHE A 145 5.11 -14.15 -13.59
N TRP A 146 5.15 -15.48 -13.64
CA TRP A 146 5.79 -16.27 -14.69
C TRP A 146 4.83 -17.35 -15.19
N GLY A 147 4.97 -17.71 -16.45
CA GLY A 147 4.10 -18.71 -17.09
C GLY A 147 2.67 -18.23 -17.22
N LEU A 148 2.49 -17.00 -17.72
CA LEU A 148 1.17 -16.43 -17.97
C LEU A 148 0.53 -17.09 -19.19
N PRO A 149 -0.81 -17.30 -19.18
CA PRO A 149 -1.56 -17.68 -20.35
C PRO A 149 -1.40 -16.66 -21.48
N GLU A 150 -1.43 -17.11 -22.74
CA GLU A 150 -1.45 -16.21 -23.89
C GLU A 150 -2.59 -15.21 -23.78
N ASN A 151 -2.30 -13.96 -24.08
CA ASN A 151 -3.23 -12.81 -24.02
C ASN A 151 -3.66 -12.37 -22.61
N THR A 152 -3.02 -12.82 -21.55
CA THR A 152 -3.26 -12.26 -20.20
C THR A 152 -2.53 -10.93 -20.10
N SER A 153 -3.27 -9.84 -19.87
CA SER A 153 -2.66 -8.52 -19.64
C SER A 153 -2.36 -8.28 -18.16
N ALA A 154 -1.41 -7.38 -17.88
CA ALA A 154 -1.08 -6.98 -16.52
C ALA A 154 -2.28 -6.30 -15.82
N GLU A 155 -3.13 -5.60 -16.56
CA GLU A 155 -4.36 -4.99 -16.06
C GLU A 155 -5.38 -6.05 -15.62
N GLN A 156 -5.51 -7.16 -16.35
CA GLN A 156 -6.37 -8.27 -15.93
C GLN A 156 -5.88 -8.92 -14.64
N LEU A 157 -4.55 -8.98 -14.43
CA LEU A 157 -3.97 -9.47 -13.18
C LEU A 157 -4.18 -8.50 -12.02
N SER A 158 -4.22 -7.18 -12.27
CA SER A 158 -4.34 -6.19 -11.21
C SER A 158 -5.73 -6.15 -10.56
N ALA A 159 -6.79 -6.43 -11.32
CA ALA A 159 -8.17 -6.34 -10.85
C ALA A 159 -8.47 -7.16 -9.58
N PRO A 160 -8.03 -8.45 -9.48
CA PRO A 160 -8.25 -9.25 -8.27
C PRO A 160 -7.30 -8.92 -7.10
N LEU A 161 -6.24 -8.14 -7.34
CA LEU A 161 -5.15 -7.97 -6.39
C LEU A 161 -5.22 -6.68 -5.57
N HIS A 162 -6.09 -5.75 -5.93
CA HIS A 162 -6.22 -4.48 -5.22
C HIS A 162 -7.69 -4.04 -5.10
N ASN A 163 -7.96 -3.27 -4.07
CA ASN A 163 -9.24 -2.60 -3.90
C ASN A 163 -9.12 -1.15 -4.43
N PRO A 164 -9.71 -0.79 -5.60
CA PRO A 164 -9.56 0.52 -6.20
C PRO A 164 -10.15 1.67 -5.37
N MET A 165 -10.97 1.39 -4.35
CA MET A 165 -11.50 2.42 -3.44
C MET A 165 -10.41 2.96 -2.50
N ILE A 166 -9.54 2.11 -1.98
CA ILE A 166 -8.54 2.43 -0.96
C ILE A 166 -7.09 2.22 -1.40
N GLU A 167 -6.88 1.49 -2.49
CA GLU A 167 -5.56 1.16 -3.01
C GLU A 167 -5.36 1.75 -4.40
N ARG A 168 -4.11 1.87 -4.76
CA ARG A 168 -3.61 2.23 -6.10
C ARG A 168 -2.64 1.16 -6.55
N CYS A 169 -2.53 0.95 -7.84
CA CYS A 169 -1.57 0.01 -8.40
C CYS A 169 -0.82 0.62 -9.58
N VAL A 170 0.37 0.08 -9.82
CA VAL A 170 1.12 0.19 -11.07
C VAL A 170 1.36 -1.21 -11.59
N VAL A 171 1.32 -1.33 -12.90
CA VAL A 171 1.55 -2.59 -13.60
C VAL A 171 2.72 -2.44 -14.54
N ALA A 172 3.50 -3.51 -14.74
CA ALA A 172 4.47 -3.58 -15.80
C ALA A 172 4.21 -4.82 -16.64
N SER A 173 4.24 -4.64 -17.94
CA SER A 173 4.13 -5.68 -18.95
C SER A 173 5.44 -6.47 -19.09
N LYS A 174 5.41 -7.56 -19.86
CA LYS A 174 6.60 -8.38 -20.15
C LYS A 174 7.75 -7.58 -20.75
N ASP A 175 7.44 -6.66 -21.67
CA ASP A 175 8.46 -5.86 -22.33
C ASP A 175 9.12 -4.86 -21.38
N GLU A 176 8.34 -4.22 -20.51
CA GLU A 176 8.83 -3.33 -19.47
C GLU A 176 9.64 -4.09 -18.43
N CYS A 177 9.17 -5.28 -18.03
CA CYS A 177 9.90 -6.16 -17.15
C CYS A 177 11.26 -6.58 -17.73
N ALA A 178 11.31 -6.95 -19.00
CA ALA A 178 12.54 -7.35 -19.68
C ALA A 178 13.55 -6.20 -19.85
N GLN A 179 13.07 -4.96 -19.90
CA GLN A 179 13.91 -3.76 -19.99
C GLN A 179 14.37 -3.24 -18.62
N GLY A 180 13.84 -3.79 -17.52
CA GLY A 180 14.09 -3.29 -16.17
C GLY A 180 13.44 -1.93 -15.89
N ASP A 181 12.43 -1.56 -16.66
CA ASP A 181 11.70 -0.29 -16.51
C ASP A 181 10.54 -0.47 -15.54
N TRP A 182 10.88 -0.58 -14.26
CA TRP A 182 9.93 -0.76 -13.18
C TRP A 182 9.47 0.59 -12.66
N GLN A 183 8.21 0.93 -12.86
CA GLN A 183 7.63 2.05 -12.15
C GLN A 183 7.23 1.61 -10.73
N SER A 184 7.85 2.23 -9.73
CA SER A 184 7.48 2.03 -8.34
C SER A 184 6.48 3.07 -7.88
N LEU A 185 5.53 2.66 -7.04
CA LEU A 185 4.60 3.59 -6.39
C LEU A 185 5.40 4.58 -5.53
N PRO A 186 5.17 5.89 -5.67
CA PRO A 186 5.78 6.88 -4.80
C PRO A 186 5.23 6.75 -3.37
N PHE A 187 5.88 7.43 -2.41
CA PHE A 187 5.32 7.53 -1.05
C PHE A 187 3.91 8.17 -1.11
N PRO A 188 2.91 7.66 -0.33
CA PRO A 188 1.54 8.18 -0.37
C PRO A 188 1.40 9.46 0.46
N ASP A 189 2.14 10.51 0.07
CA ASP A 189 2.02 11.81 0.71
C ASP A 189 0.59 12.33 0.63
N ARG A 190 0.04 12.76 1.75
CA ARG A 190 -1.21 13.50 1.71
C ARG A 190 -0.98 14.80 0.94
N PRO A 191 -1.82 15.13 -0.05
CA PRO A 191 -1.82 16.48 -0.57
C PRO A 191 -2.07 17.45 0.58
N PRO A 192 -1.52 18.67 0.53
CA PRO A 192 -1.86 19.69 1.50
C PRO A 192 -3.39 19.75 1.58
N ALA A 193 -3.89 19.65 2.79
CA ALA A 193 -5.32 19.63 3.03
C ALA A 193 -5.89 20.99 2.60
N ASP A 194 -6.42 21.01 1.39
CA ASP A 194 -7.36 22.05 0.98
C ASP A 194 -8.68 21.67 1.66
N PHE A 195 -8.74 21.95 2.96
CA PHE A 195 -9.98 21.80 3.68
C PHE A 195 -10.89 22.93 3.16
N ALA A 196 -11.79 22.58 2.25
CA ALA A 196 -12.98 23.37 2.09
C ALA A 196 -13.55 23.62 3.50
N GLU A 197 -13.83 24.87 3.84
CA GLU A 197 -14.46 25.17 5.12
C GLU A 197 -15.66 24.22 5.30
N PRO A 198 -15.82 23.60 6.48
CA PRO A 198 -16.91 22.66 6.69
C PRO A 198 -18.24 23.35 6.37
N ALA A 199 -18.94 22.87 5.35
CA ALA A 199 -20.25 23.37 5.02
C ALA A 199 -21.24 22.91 6.09
N ILE A 200 -21.91 23.88 6.73
CA ILE A 200 -23.03 23.57 7.60
C ILE A 200 -24.24 23.34 6.70
N VAL A 201 -24.73 22.10 6.71
CA VAL A 201 -25.93 21.71 5.95
C VAL A 201 -27.13 21.81 6.89
N ASP A 202 -28.11 22.63 6.52
CA ASP A 202 -29.39 22.68 7.23
C ASP A 202 -30.19 21.41 6.88
N LEU A 203 -30.59 20.65 7.88
CA LEU A 203 -31.39 19.44 7.73
C LEU A 203 -32.88 19.68 8.07
N GLU A 204 -33.25 20.91 8.51
CA GLU A 204 -34.66 21.32 8.72
C GLU A 204 -35.29 21.80 7.40
N VAL A 205 -35.22 20.96 6.37
CA VAL A 205 -35.72 21.24 5.02
C VAL A 205 -36.73 20.18 4.58
N SER A 206 -37.35 20.34 3.43
CA SER A 206 -38.30 19.37 2.91
C SER A 206 -37.65 18.03 2.54
N ASP A 207 -38.46 16.95 2.51
CA ASP A 207 -38.00 15.61 2.10
C ASP A 207 -37.35 15.60 0.70
N GLU A 208 -37.90 16.40 -0.23
CA GLU A 208 -37.34 16.55 -1.58
C GLU A 208 -35.95 17.19 -1.55
N GLU A 209 -35.78 18.16 -0.69
CA GLU A 209 -34.50 18.89 -0.52
C GLU A 209 -33.46 18.03 0.19
N LEU A 210 -33.87 17.20 1.17
CA LEU A 210 -33.00 16.19 1.82
C LEU A 210 -32.52 15.12 0.83
N LEU A 211 -33.37 14.68 -0.08
CA LEU A 211 -32.99 13.77 -1.15
C LEU A 211 -31.97 14.40 -2.11
N ASN A 212 -32.17 15.66 -2.47
CA ASN A 212 -31.22 16.38 -3.32
C ASN A 212 -29.86 16.59 -2.62
N ILE A 213 -29.86 16.91 -1.32
CA ILE A 213 -28.64 16.98 -0.51
C ILE A 213 -27.95 15.61 -0.47
N SER A 214 -28.71 14.53 -0.35
CA SER A 214 -28.19 13.16 -0.37
C SER A 214 -27.55 12.81 -1.70
N GLU A 215 -28.18 13.13 -2.82
CA GLU A 215 -27.63 12.86 -4.16
C GLU A 215 -26.35 13.70 -4.41
N THR A 216 -26.37 14.96 -4.09
CA THR A 216 -25.22 15.85 -4.31
C THR A 216 -24.07 15.58 -3.36
N GLY A 217 -24.36 15.14 -2.11
CA GLY A 217 -23.38 14.75 -1.11
C GLY A 217 -22.89 13.31 -1.21
N LEU A 218 -23.38 12.53 -2.19
CA LEU A 218 -23.10 11.08 -2.32
C LEU A 218 -23.50 10.29 -1.05
N LEU A 219 -24.52 10.73 -0.35
CA LEU A 219 -25.07 10.05 0.81
C LEU A 219 -26.10 9.01 0.36
N ALA A 220 -26.10 7.82 0.96
CA ALA A 220 -27.01 6.74 0.57
C ALA A 220 -28.37 6.83 1.29
N LEU A 221 -29.02 8.01 1.29
CA LEU A 221 -30.34 8.19 1.87
C LEU A 221 -31.42 7.85 0.86
N ASN A 222 -32.43 7.13 1.29
CA ASN A 222 -33.67 6.87 0.56
C ASN A 222 -34.86 7.54 1.27
N LEU A 223 -36.03 7.52 0.67
CA LEU A 223 -37.26 8.13 1.25
C LEU A 223 -37.59 7.61 2.67
N GLU A 224 -37.33 6.34 2.94
CA GLU A 224 -37.58 5.75 4.25
C GLU A 224 -36.57 6.28 5.28
N ALA A 225 -35.28 6.42 4.92
CA ALA A 225 -34.23 6.98 5.76
C ALA A 225 -34.45 8.47 6.02
N VAL A 226 -34.94 9.23 5.02
CA VAL A 226 -35.28 10.66 5.16
C VAL A 226 -36.40 10.83 6.18
N SER A 227 -37.49 10.05 6.09
CA SER A 227 -38.56 10.08 7.06
C SER A 227 -38.10 9.78 8.49
N TYR A 228 -37.11 8.87 8.63
CA TYR A 228 -36.52 8.54 9.92
C TYR A 228 -35.64 9.66 10.49
N THR A 229 -35.00 10.46 9.64
CA THR A 229 -34.16 11.60 10.08
C THR A 229 -34.98 12.67 10.79
N HIS A 230 -36.20 12.92 10.34
CA HIS A 230 -37.13 13.84 11.01
C HIS A 230 -37.63 13.34 12.38
N LEU A 231 -37.64 12.03 12.59
CA LEU A 231 -38.11 11.40 13.83
C LEU A 231 -37.01 11.25 14.90
N THR A 232 -35.75 11.30 14.50
CA THR A 232 -34.59 11.02 15.38
C THR A 232 -33.74 12.25 15.71
N LEU A 233 -34.18 13.45 15.39
CA LEU A 233 -33.56 14.66 15.91
C LEU A 233 -33.54 14.60 17.44
N PRO A 234 -32.41 14.88 18.09
CA PRO A 234 -32.14 14.49 19.44
C PRO A 234 -33.17 15.06 20.38
N THR A 235 -33.81 14.20 21.15
CA THR A 235 -34.41 14.62 22.40
C THR A 235 -33.32 15.12 23.32
N SER A 236 -33.01 16.39 23.25
CA SER A 236 -32.17 17.10 24.20
C SER A 236 -32.79 17.16 25.61
N ASP A 237 -33.83 16.42 25.86
CA ASP A 237 -34.62 16.40 27.11
C ASP A 237 -34.53 15.05 27.82
N LEU A 238 -33.31 14.53 27.96
CA LEU A 238 -33.02 13.55 29.01
C LEU A 238 -32.08 14.22 30.03
N VAL A 239 -32.71 14.96 30.95
CA VAL A 239 -32.16 15.32 32.26
C VAL A 239 -32.16 14.10 33.15
#